data_88d1ff652fbdd96bbe4de6c6bd0ae9f4
#
_entry.id   88d1ff652fbdd96bbe4de6c6bd0ae9f4
#
_cell.length_a   1.000
_cell.length_b   1.000
_cell.length_c   1.000
_cell.angle_alpha   90.00
_cell.angle_beta   90.00
_cell.angle_gamma   90.00
#
_symmetry.space_group_name_H-M   'P 1'
#
loop_
_entity.id
_entity.type
_entity.pdbx_description
1 polymer ?
#
loop_
_entity_poly.entity_id
_entity_poly.type
_entity_poly.pdbx_seq_one_letter_code
_entity_poly.pdbx_strand_id
1 'polypeptide(L)'
;MCGPAYIARDPSPHRGGRVLVATLALLIAGFASHASAAKKKAEPPPPLPAEHRHPSGGFSFHTPQSWKVESPPDNPETLNATGDNVAVRFIFREGENGYDSLHGACMLERLAPAMDMQPVVQYEYDYVGGLIGNRRALDSAFVVTYDKPILGANQWRQRNVTIVGDGVSLCAITFAPVSLWKKSPPTRVLLDAVLGSVTFK
;
A
#
# COMPACT_ATOMS: atom_id res chain seq x y z
N MET A 1 -48.26 4.14 -19.01
CA MET A 1 -46.92 3.62 -18.86
C MET A 1 -46.86 2.99 -17.50
N CYS A 2 -46.92 1.66 -17.46
CA CYS A 2 -47.18 0.87 -16.25
C CYS A 2 -45.85 0.52 -15.55
N GLY A 3 -45.75 0.84 -14.25
CA GLY A 3 -44.71 0.33 -13.37
C GLY A 3 -45.17 -1.01 -12.74
N PRO A 4 -44.25 -1.93 -12.46
CA PRO A 4 -44.58 -3.22 -11.84
C PRO A 4 -44.83 -3.10 -10.35
N ALA A 5 -45.90 -3.78 -9.92
CA ALA A 5 -46.38 -3.88 -8.55
C ALA A 5 -45.47 -4.77 -7.69
N TYR A 6 -45.17 -4.29 -6.49
CA TYR A 6 -44.51 -5.04 -5.42
C TYR A 6 -45.54 -5.90 -4.70
N ILE A 7 -45.36 -7.21 -4.73
CA ILE A 7 -46.17 -8.16 -3.95
C ILE A 7 -45.45 -8.41 -2.61
N ALA A 8 -46.06 -7.93 -1.53
CA ALA A 8 -45.70 -8.25 -0.18
C ALA A 8 -46.11 -9.68 0.16
N ARG A 9 -45.23 -10.52 0.67
CA ARG A 9 -45.52 -11.81 1.26
C ARG A 9 -45.57 -11.69 2.78
N ASP A 10 -46.71 -12.05 3.34
CA ASP A 10 -46.98 -12.22 4.76
C ASP A 10 -46.17 -13.38 5.39
N PRO A 11 -45.66 -13.23 6.59
CA PRO A 11 -45.11 -14.35 7.36
C PRO A 11 -46.19 -14.96 8.26
N SER A 12 -46.50 -16.22 8.04
CA SER A 12 -47.41 -17.01 8.90
C SER A 12 -46.66 -17.47 10.18
N PRO A 13 -47.37 -17.58 11.32
CA PRO A 13 -46.79 -17.95 12.60
C PRO A 13 -46.81 -19.47 12.80
N HIS A 14 -45.69 -20.07 13.06
CA HIS A 14 -45.63 -21.45 13.57
C HIS A 14 -45.47 -21.52 15.08
N ARG A 15 -46.44 -22.23 15.64
CA ARG A 15 -46.71 -22.63 17.01
C ARG A 15 -45.57 -23.41 17.64
N GLY A 16 -45.46 -23.20 18.93
CA GLY A 16 -44.76 -23.80 19.97
C GLY A 16 -44.50 -25.30 19.98
N GLY A 17 -43.36 -25.61 20.52
CA GLY A 17 -42.96 -26.91 21.00
C GLY A 17 -42.07 -26.71 22.25
N ARG A 18 -42.69 -26.96 23.44
CA ARG A 18 -41.94 -27.07 24.69
C ARG A 18 -41.16 -28.37 24.65
N VAL A 19 -39.85 -28.30 24.77
CA VAL A 19 -38.99 -29.48 25.09
C VAL A 19 -38.24 -29.20 26.37
N LEU A 20 -38.38 -30.15 27.27
CA LEU A 20 -37.83 -30.18 28.61
C LEU A 20 -36.29 -30.09 28.64
N VAL A 21 -35.85 -29.29 29.60
CA VAL A 21 -34.44 -29.14 29.97
C VAL A 21 -34.01 -30.34 30.79
N ALA A 22 -33.03 -31.09 30.32
CA ALA A 22 -32.24 -32.00 31.15
C ALA A 22 -30.88 -31.33 31.39
N THR A 23 -30.71 -30.91 32.65
CA THR A 23 -29.47 -30.37 33.17
C THR A 23 -28.41 -31.47 33.29
N LEU A 24 -27.37 -31.42 32.49
CA LEU A 24 -26.15 -32.21 32.70
C LEU A 24 -24.99 -31.24 32.94
N ALA A 25 -24.68 -31.01 34.19
CA ALA A 25 -23.49 -30.25 34.61
C ALA A 25 -22.27 -31.15 34.43
N LEU A 26 -21.52 -30.97 33.35
CA LEU A 26 -20.17 -31.51 33.20
C LEU A 26 -19.16 -30.44 33.57
N LEU A 27 -18.55 -30.60 34.74
CA LEU A 27 -17.35 -29.90 35.19
C LEU A 27 -16.17 -30.32 34.29
N ILE A 28 -15.89 -29.52 33.26
CA ILE A 28 -14.63 -29.60 32.53
C ILE A 28 -13.74 -28.49 33.09
N ALA A 29 -12.88 -28.89 34.03
CA ALA A 29 -11.72 -28.07 34.40
C ALA A 29 -10.73 -28.09 33.20
N GLY A 30 -11.00 -27.26 32.20
CA GLY A 30 -10.10 -27.03 31.07
C GLY A 30 -8.98 -26.11 31.52
N PHE A 31 -7.78 -26.66 31.62
CA PHE A 31 -6.54 -25.88 31.73
C PHE A 31 -6.48 -24.89 30.59
N ALA A 32 -6.82 -23.66 30.87
CA ALA A 32 -6.54 -22.53 29.96
C ALA A 32 -5.02 -22.30 29.97
N SER A 33 -4.30 -23.06 29.15
CA SER A 33 -2.95 -22.71 28.79
C SER A 33 -3.04 -21.39 27.99
N HIS A 34 -2.89 -20.29 28.72
CA HIS A 34 -2.65 -18.99 28.10
C HIS A 34 -1.26 -19.07 27.47
N ALA A 35 -1.19 -19.60 26.26
CA ALA A 35 -0.05 -19.37 25.40
C ALA A 35 0.00 -17.85 25.16
N SER A 36 0.75 -17.16 26.02
CA SER A 36 1.16 -15.79 25.82
C SER A 36 1.96 -15.77 24.51
N ALA A 37 1.27 -15.49 23.40
CA ALA A 37 1.94 -15.23 22.14
C ALA A 37 2.82 -14.01 22.40
N ALA A 38 4.09 -14.27 22.70
CA ALA A 38 5.09 -13.22 22.84
C ALA A 38 5.02 -12.40 21.56
N LYS A 39 4.51 -11.16 21.66
CA LYS A 39 4.51 -10.20 20.54
C LYS A 39 5.95 -10.11 20.07
N LYS A 40 6.22 -10.72 18.91
CA LYS A 40 7.52 -10.65 18.28
C LYS A 40 7.86 -9.17 18.17
N LYS A 41 8.89 -8.74 18.90
CA LYS A 41 9.31 -7.34 18.95
C LYS A 41 9.54 -6.91 17.51
N ALA A 42 8.88 -5.84 17.08
CA ALA A 42 9.05 -5.33 15.71
C ALA A 42 10.54 -5.08 15.50
N GLU A 43 11.06 -5.60 14.41
CA GLU A 43 12.44 -5.38 14.01
C GLU A 43 12.62 -3.87 13.79
N PRO A 44 13.68 -3.25 14.35
CA PRO A 44 13.91 -1.83 14.13
C PRO A 44 14.07 -1.55 12.65
N PRO A 45 13.60 -0.40 12.14
CA PRO A 45 13.81 -0.04 10.75
C PRO A 45 15.31 -0.01 10.42
N PRO A 46 15.70 -0.43 9.21
CA PRO A 46 17.09 -0.38 8.79
C PRO A 46 17.60 1.06 8.77
N PRO A 47 18.89 1.27 8.97
CA PRO A 47 19.47 2.60 8.90
C PRO A 47 19.37 3.16 7.48
N LEU A 48 18.98 4.43 7.36
CA LEU A 48 18.87 5.18 6.10
C LEU A 48 19.82 6.37 6.14
N PRO A 49 21.14 6.16 5.97
CA PRO A 49 22.14 7.21 6.17
C PRO A 49 22.27 8.19 5.01
N ALA A 50 21.79 7.85 3.80
CA ALA A 50 21.94 8.70 2.63
C ALA A 50 20.72 9.62 2.48
N GLU A 51 20.91 10.93 2.69
CA GLU A 51 19.90 11.95 2.41
C GLU A 51 19.93 12.34 0.94
N HIS A 52 18.77 12.44 0.34
CA HIS A 52 18.57 12.90 -1.03
C HIS A 52 17.56 14.04 -1.03
N ARG A 53 17.81 15.05 -1.87
CA ARG A 53 16.91 16.20 -2.05
C ARG A 53 16.42 16.25 -3.49
N HIS A 54 15.15 16.54 -3.64
CA HIS A 54 14.62 16.82 -4.97
C HIS A 54 15.29 18.07 -5.55
N PRO A 55 15.61 18.11 -6.87
CA PRO A 55 16.27 19.27 -7.50
C PRO A 55 15.57 20.61 -7.27
N SER A 56 14.23 20.63 -7.22
CA SER A 56 13.46 21.82 -6.87
C SER A 56 13.59 22.24 -5.40
N GLY A 57 14.10 21.34 -4.56
CA GLY A 57 14.23 21.56 -3.12
C GLY A 57 12.93 21.38 -2.32
N GLY A 58 11.82 20.99 -2.94
CA GLY A 58 10.51 20.89 -2.30
C GLY A 58 10.38 19.79 -1.25
N PHE A 59 11.21 18.73 -1.36
CA PHE A 59 11.24 17.66 -0.37
C PHE A 59 12.62 16.98 -0.31
N SER A 60 12.86 16.25 0.79
CA SER A 60 13.97 15.33 0.94
C SER A 60 13.50 13.99 1.49
N PHE A 61 14.33 12.95 1.33
CA PHE A 61 14.10 11.62 1.84
C PHE A 61 15.43 10.90 2.07
N HIS A 62 15.39 9.76 2.75
CA HIS A 62 16.57 8.97 3.07
C HIS A 62 16.50 7.56 2.48
N THR A 63 17.66 7.01 2.12
CA THR A 63 17.80 5.63 1.62
C THR A 63 18.98 4.91 2.29
N PRO A 64 19.08 3.57 2.14
CA PRO A 64 20.34 2.87 2.36
C PRO A 64 21.44 3.45 1.48
N GLN A 65 22.70 3.40 1.99
CA GLN A 65 23.87 3.94 1.27
C GLN A 65 24.11 3.28 -0.09
N SER A 66 23.68 2.01 -0.25
CA SER A 66 23.87 1.23 -1.48
C SER A 66 22.91 1.58 -2.60
N TRP A 67 21.85 2.36 -2.31
CA TRP A 67 20.84 2.67 -3.30
C TRP A 67 21.31 3.74 -4.28
N LYS A 68 20.96 3.53 -5.56
CA LYS A 68 21.13 4.52 -6.61
C LYS A 68 19.92 5.43 -6.67
N VAL A 69 20.13 6.74 -6.66
CA VAL A 69 19.09 7.74 -6.84
C VAL A 69 19.39 8.57 -8.08
N GLU A 70 18.41 8.66 -8.97
CA GLU A 70 18.56 9.38 -10.24
C GLU A 70 17.25 10.03 -10.66
N SER A 71 17.36 11.18 -11.35
CA SER A 71 16.27 11.83 -12.05
C SER A 71 16.36 11.50 -13.52
N PRO A 72 15.27 11.00 -14.15
CA PRO A 72 15.26 10.81 -15.60
C PRO A 72 15.49 12.15 -16.33
N PRO A 73 16.35 12.20 -17.36
CA PRO A 73 16.64 13.46 -18.07
C PRO A 73 15.40 14.15 -18.64
N ASP A 74 14.44 13.35 -19.08
CA ASP A 74 13.23 13.83 -19.74
C ASP A 74 12.08 14.12 -18.75
N ASN A 75 12.29 13.86 -17.45
CA ASN A 75 11.28 14.08 -16.41
C ASN A 75 11.91 14.52 -15.09
N PRO A 76 12.24 15.81 -14.98
CA PRO A 76 12.91 16.35 -13.78
C PRO A 76 12.01 16.35 -12.52
N GLU A 77 10.70 16.18 -12.68
CA GLU A 77 9.76 16.05 -11.56
C GLU A 77 9.87 14.68 -10.87
N THR A 78 10.58 13.74 -11.50
CA THR A 78 10.68 12.35 -11.04
C THR A 78 12.05 12.07 -10.44
N LEU A 79 12.05 11.40 -9.27
CA LEU A 79 13.23 10.75 -8.71
C LEU A 79 12.98 9.25 -8.59
N ASN A 80 13.92 8.44 -9.06
CA ASN A 80 13.93 6.99 -8.87
C ASN A 80 15.03 6.61 -7.88
N ALA A 81 14.66 5.90 -6.83
CA ALA A 81 15.58 5.30 -5.86
C ALA A 81 15.51 3.78 -5.99
N THR A 82 16.61 3.11 -6.29
CA THR A 82 16.65 1.67 -6.58
C THR A 82 17.76 0.97 -5.83
N GLY A 83 17.45 -0.19 -5.28
CA GLY A 83 18.42 -1.05 -4.61
C GLY A 83 17.73 -2.30 -4.05
N ASP A 84 18.49 -3.36 -3.73
CA ASP A 84 17.98 -4.59 -3.10
C ASP A 84 16.81 -5.24 -3.84
N ASN A 85 16.76 -5.13 -5.17
CA ASN A 85 15.67 -5.58 -6.05
C ASN A 85 14.31 -4.92 -5.76
N VAL A 86 14.30 -3.73 -5.20
CA VAL A 86 13.12 -2.90 -4.98
C VAL A 86 13.36 -1.50 -5.55
N ALA A 87 12.29 -0.74 -5.71
CA ALA A 87 12.38 0.63 -6.16
C ALA A 87 11.36 1.52 -5.43
N VAL A 88 11.72 2.79 -5.31
CA VAL A 88 10.79 3.86 -4.92
C VAL A 88 10.89 4.95 -5.98
N ARG A 89 9.75 5.37 -6.51
CA ARG A 89 9.63 6.50 -7.43
C ARG A 89 8.90 7.62 -6.74
N PHE A 90 9.45 8.80 -6.81
CA PHE A 90 8.80 10.03 -6.36
C PHE A 90 8.49 10.90 -7.56
N ILE A 91 7.24 11.39 -7.65
CA ILE A 91 6.82 12.37 -8.64
C ILE A 91 6.35 13.58 -7.85
N PHE A 92 7.08 14.67 -7.99
CA PHE A 92 6.85 15.90 -7.25
C PHE A 92 6.39 17.01 -8.17
N ARG A 93 5.36 17.74 -7.74
CA ARG A 93 4.88 18.93 -8.44
C ARG A 93 4.70 20.05 -7.43
N GLU A 94 5.20 21.22 -7.80
CA GLU A 94 4.89 22.46 -7.09
C GLU A 94 3.45 22.87 -7.39
N GLY A 95 2.77 23.42 -6.38
CA GLY A 95 1.38 23.86 -6.48
C GLY A 95 0.37 22.80 -6.03
N GLU A 96 -0.84 23.28 -5.76
CA GLU A 96 -1.97 22.45 -5.39
C GLU A 96 -2.59 21.83 -6.66
N ASN A 97 -2.22 20.61 -6.95
CA ASN A 97 -3.00 19.76 -7.84
C ASN A 97 -4.03 19.02 -6.99
N GLY A 98 -5.27 18.98 -7.43
CA GLY A 98 -6.30 18.23 -6.71
C GLY A 98 -5.89 16.78 -6.46
N TYR A 99 -6.23 16.23 -5.30
CA TYR A 99 -5.92 14.85 -4.90
C TYR A 99 -6.22 13.84 -5.99
N ASP A 100 -7.41 13.95 -6.60
CA ASP A 100 -7.88 12.97 -7.59
C ASP A 100 -7.04 12.96 -8.85
N SER A 101 -6.60 14.14 -9.34
CA SER A 101 -5.81 14.21 -10.57
C SER A 101 -4.41 13.65 -10.39
N LEU A 102 -3.75 13.96 -9.27
CA LEU A 102 -2.42 13.44 -8.99
C LEU A 102 -2.48 11.96 -8.64
N HIS A 103 -3.44 11.53 -7.82
CA HIS A 103 -3.60 10.13 -7.48
C HIS A 103 -3.91 9.30 -8.72
N GLY A 104 -4.81 9.78 -9.59
CA GLY A 104 -5.08 9.16 -10.88
C GLY A 104 -3.84 9.00 -11.75
N ALA A 105 -2.99 10.02 -11.83
CA ALA A 105 -1.70 9.94 -12.53
C ALA A 105 -0.77 8.90 -11.89
N CYS A 106 -0.69 8.87 -10.55
CA CYS A 106 0.07 7.86 -9.81
C CYS A 106 -0.39 6.44 -10.11
N MET A 107 -1.70 6.23 -10.22
CA MET A 107 -2.28 4.91 -10.48
C MET A 107 -1.95 4.38 -11.88
N LEU A 108 -1.60 5.24 -12.81
CA LEU A 108 -1.16 4.86 -14.16
C LEU A 108 0.34 4.55 -14.24
N GLU A 109 1.13 4.97 -13.26
CA GLU A 109 2.56 4.68 -13.23
C GLU A 109 2.82 3.19 -13.08
N ARG A 110 3.85 2.72 -13.79
CA ARG A 110 4.29 1.31 -13.75
C ARG A 110 5.80 1.25 -13.62
N LEU A 111 6.31 0.13 -13.10
CA LEU A 111 7.74 -0.12 -12.95
C LEU A 111 8.47 -0.01 -14.30
N ALA A 112 7.88 -0.57 -15.34
CA ALA A 112 8.30 -0.35 -16.72
C ALA A 112 7.19 0.38 -17.47
N PRO A 113 7.53 1.42 -18.27
CA PRO A 113 6.57 2.00 -19.18
C PRO A 113 6.05 0.87 -20.08
N ALA A 114 4.79 0.97 -20.47
CA ALA A 114 4.10 -0.03 -21.27
C ALA A 114 4.76 -0.19 -22.65
N MET A 115 5.84 -0.95 -22.70
CA MET A 115 6.38 -1.47 -23.93
C MET A 115 5.49 -2.65 -24.32
N ASP A 116 4.42 -2.40 -25.06
CA ASP A 116 3.51 -3.42 -25.64
C ASP A 116 2.95 -4.49 -24.69
N MET A 117 3.13 -4.31 -23.38
CA MET A 117 2.63 -5.23 -22.36
C MET A 117 1.41 -4.60 -21.68
N GLN A 118 0.28 -5.26 -21.74
CA GLN A 118 -0.88 -4.90 -20.92
C GLN A 118 -0.80 -5.69 -19.60
N PRO A 119 -0.29 -5.09 -18.52
CA PRO A 119 -0.17 -5.80 -17.27
C PRO A 119 -1.56 -6.06 -16.67
N VAL A 120 -1.73 -7.22 -16.08
CA VAL A 120 -2.90 -7.52 -15.26
C VAL A 120 -2.71 -6.89 -13.89
N VAL A 121 -3.67 -6.06 -13.46
CA VAL A 121 -3.65 -5.36 -12.18
C VAL A 121 -4.70 -5.96 -11.25
N GLN A 122 -4.27 -6.39 -10.08
CA GLN A 122 -5.13 -6.89 -9.01
C GLN A 122 -4.99 -6.01 -7.78
N TYR A 123 -6.05 -5.30 -7.42
CA TYR A 123 -6.07 -4.42 -6.25
C TYR A 123 -6.04 -5.23 -4.95
N GLU A 124 -5.20 -4.82 -4.00
CA GLU A 124 -5.22 -5.27 -2.61
C GLU A 124 -6.12 -4.34 -1.77
N TYR A 125 -5.96 -3.04 -1.98
CA TYR A 125 -6.84 -1.99 -1.46
C TYR A 125 -6.68 -0.72 -2.28
N ASP A 126 -7.68 0.15 -2.21
CA ASP A 126 -7.72 1.40 -2.96
C ASP A 126 -8.29 2.54 -2.11
N TYR A 127 -7.71 3.74 -2.30
CA TYR A 127 -8.16 4.99 -1.67
C TYR A 127 -8.26 4.94 -0.14
N VAL A 128 -7.36 4.24 0.53
CA VAL A 128 -7.31 4.24 2.00
C VAL A 128 -6.61 5.51 2.47
N GLY A 129 -7.29 6.28 3.33
CA GLY A 129 -6.70 7.45 3.97
C GLY A 129 -5.64 7.05 4.99
N GLY A 130 -4.52 7.77 5.02
CA GLY A 130 -3.41 7.53 5.94
C GLY A 130 -2.64 8.80 6.25
N LEU A 131 -1.49 8.63 6.91
CA LEU A 131 -0.53 9.69 7.19
C LEU A 131 0.86 9.25 6.71
N ILE A 132 1.57 10.15 6.04
CA ILE A 132 3.01 10.07 5.78
C ILE A 132 3.65 11.28 6.44
N GLY A 133 4.53 11.01 7.41
CA GLY A 133 4.91 12.05 8.34
C GLY A 133 3.66 12.60 9.06
N ASN A 134 3.45 13.91 9.04
CA ASN A 134 2.26 14.56 9.62
C ASN A 134 1.21 14.98 8.57
N ARG A 135 1.34 14.51 7.31
CA ARG A 135 0.48 14.92 6.21
C ARG A 135 -0.50 13.82 5.85
N ARG A 136 -1.72 14.24 5.50
CA ARG A 136 -2.73 13.33 4.97
C ARG A 136 -2.27 12.78 3.63
N ALA A 137 -2.48 11.48 3.44
CA ALA A 137 -2.14 10.78 2.21
C ALA A 137 -3.30 9.89 1.77
N LEU A 138 -3.42 9.68 0.47
CA LEU A 138 -4.21 8.59 -0.11
C LEU A 138 -3.26 7.44 -0.42
N ASP A 139 -3.67 6.23 -0.08
CA ASP A 139 -2.86 5.01 -0.21
C ASP A 139 -3.64 3.97 -1.01
N SER A 140 -2.99 3.39 -1.99
CA SER A 140 -3.53 2.29 -2.78
C SER A 140 -2.45 1.25 -3.01
N ALA A 141 -2.80 -0.03 -2.95
CA ALA A 141 -1.85 -1.09 -3.26
C ALA A 141 -2.47 -2.15 -4.15
N PHE A 142 -1.66 -2.68 -5.05
CA PHE A 142 -2.07 -3.69 -6.00
C PHE A 142 -0.89 -4.55 -6.46
N VAL A 143 -1.20 -5.70 -7.02
CA VAL A 143 -0.24 -6.57 -7.70
C VAL A 143 -0.36 -6.35 -9.20
N VAL A 144 0.79 -6.10 -9.83
CA VAL A 144 0.92 -5.97 -11.29
C VAL A 144 1.61 -7.23 -11.81
N THR A 145 0.94 -7.93 -12.70
CA THR A 145 1.48 -9.12 -13.36
C THR A 145 1.82 -8.78 -14.81
N TYR A 146 3.07 -8.99 -15.18
CA TYR A 146 3.58 -8.78 -16.53
C TYR A 146 3.76 -10.12 -17.24
N ASP A 147 3.53 -10.15 -18.55
CA ASP A 147 3.71 -11.35 -19.39
C ASP A 147 5.17 -11.80 -19.46
N LYS A 148 6.09 -10.85 -19.36
CA LYS A 148 7.53 -11.10 -19.35
C LYS A 148 8.14 -10.62 -18.03
N PRO A 149 9.18 -11.32 -17.54
CA PRO A 149 9.86 -10.87 -16.32
C PRO A 149 10.48 -9.48 -16.48
N ILE A 150 10.27 -8.63 -15.46
CA ILE A 150 10.99 -7.36 -15.29
C ILE A 150 11.92 -7.55 -14.11
N LEU A 151 13.21 -7.31 -14.28
CA LEU A 151 14.24 -7.53 -13.25
C LEU A 151 14.13 -8.91 -12.58
N GLY A 152 13.80 -9.95 -13.38
CA GLY A 152 13.70 -11.33 -12.91
C GLY A 152 12.38 -11.72 -12.23
N ALA A 153 11.38 -10.84 -12.19
CA ALA A 153 10.08 -11.14 -11.60
C ALA A 153 8.93 -10.78 -12.56
N ASN A 154 7.90 -11.64 -12.61
CA ASN A 154 6.68 -11.35 -13.37
C ASN A 154 5.64 -10.61 -12.54
N GLN A 155 5.66 -10.76 -11.23
CA GLN A 155 4.69 -10.14 -10.34
C GLN A 155 5.36 -9.16 -9.40
N TRP A 156 4.81 -7.94 -9.39
CA TRP A 156 5.29 -6.85 -8.59
C TRP A 156 4.16 -6.30 -7.73
N ARG A 157 4.40 -6.17 -6.45
CA ARG A 157 3.54 -5.37 -5.59
C ARG A 157 3.92 -3.92 -5.76
N GLN A 158 2.94 -3.12 -6.10
CA GLN A 158 3.03 -1.67 -6.19
C GLN A 158 2.16 -1.05 -5.10
N ARG A 159 2.69 -0.04 -4.40
CA ARG A 159 1.94 0.79 -3.47
C ARG A 159 2.13 2.24 -3.85
N ASN A 160 1.05 2.95 -4.06
CA ASN A 160 1.01 4.34 -4.44
C ASN A 160 0.52 5.17 -3.26
N VAL A 161 1.33 6.12 -2.82
CA VAL A 161 0.99 7.05 -1.76
C VAL A 161 0.99 8.46 -2.32
N THR A 162 -0.15 9.14 -2.27
CA THR A 162 -0.30 10.50 -2.76
C THR A 162 -0.50 11.44 -1.58
N ILE A 163 0.35 12.45 -1.49
CA ILE A 163 0.33 13.48 -0.47
C ILE A 163 0.07 14.82 -1.16
N VAL A 164 -0.96 15.56 -0.70
CA VAL A 164 -1.30 16.91 -1.18
C VAL A 164 -1.52 17.82 0.01
N GLY A 165 -1.04 19.02 -0.08
CA GLY A 165 -1.26 20.08 0.91
C GLY A 165 -0.10 21.04 0.99
N ASP A 166 -0.36 22.24 1.53
CA ASP A 166 0.62 23.31 1.75
C ASP A 166 1.43 23.68 0.50
N GLY A 167 0.78 23.73 -0.67
CA GLY A 167 1.41 24.09 -1.94
C GLY A 167 2.30 22.99 -2.55
N VAL A 168 2.22 21.75 -2.06
CA VAL A 168 2.98 20.62 -2.60
C VAL A 168 2.08 19.45 -2.98
N SER A 169 2.50 18.73 -3.98
CA SER A 169 1.87 17.50 -4.44
C SER A 169 2.95 16.44 -4.70
N LEU A 170 2.91 15.35 -3.95
CA LEU A 170 3.87 14.25 -4.05
C LEU A 170 3.15 12.92 -4.26
N CYS A 171 3.58 12.20 -5.29
CA CYS A 171 3.27 10.79 -5.47
C CYS A 171 4.51 9.97 -5.15
N ALA A 172 4.43 9.09 -4.18
CA ALA A 172 5.48 8.15 -3.83
C ALA A 172 5.01 6.73 -4.15
N ILE A 173 5.75 6.01 -4.98
CA ILE A 173 5.39 4.70 -5.49
C ILE A 173 6.48 3.71 -5.09
N THR A 174 6.12 2.66 -4.36
CA THR A 174 7.04 1.58 -4.04
C THR A 174 6.79 0.37 -4.92
N PHE A 175 7.86 -0.29 -5.35
CA PHE A 175 7.82 -1.50 -6.16
C PHE A 175 8.66 -2.59 -5.50
N ALA A 176 8.06 -3.76 -5.29
CA ALA A 176 8.75 -4.94 -4.80
C ALA A 176 8.25 -6.20 -5.49
N PRO A 177 9.12 -7.17 -5.86
CA PRO A 177 8.68 -8.47 -6.29
C PRO A 177 7.75 -9.10 -5.25
N VAL A 178 6.63 -9.69 -5.68
CA VAL A 178 5.66 -10.32 -4.77
C VAL A 178 6.31 -11.42 -3.94
N SER A 179 7.25 -12.17 -4.52
CA SER A 179 8.01 -13.19 -3.81
C SER A 179 8.84 -12.62 -2.66
N LEU A 180 9.50 -11.47 -2.89
CA LEU A 180 10.30 -10.78 -1.89
C LEU A 180 9.39 -10.15 -0.82
N TRP A 181 8.31 -9.49 -1.24
CA TRP A 181 7.33 -8.90 -0.33
C TRP A 181 6.73 -9.90 0.66
N LYS A 182 6.40 -11.11 0.19
CA LYS A 182 5.80 -12.15 1.04
C LYS A 182 6.81 -12.81 1.98
N LYS A 183 8.05 -13.02 1.52
CA LYS A 183 9.07 -13.79 2.24
C LYS A 183 9.96 -12.96 3.14
N SER A 184 10.06 -11.66 2.89
CA SER A 184 11.00 -10.78 3.57
C SER A 184 10.28 -9.63 4.31
N PRO A 185 9.93 -9.80 5.60
CA PRO A 185 9.47 -8.69 6.43
C PRO A 185 10.40 -7.47 6.39
N PRO A 186 11.74 -7.62 6.37
CA PRO A 186 12.66 -6.49 6.25
C PRO A 186 12.41 -5.62 5.01
N THR A 187 12.03 -6.20 3.87
CA THR A 187 11.70 -5.43 2.65
C THR A 187 10.55 -4.46 2.88
N ARG A 188 9.51 -4.91 3.59
CA ARG A 188 8.36 -4.04 3.93
C ARG A 188 8.78 -2.91 4.84
N VAL A 189 9.50 -3.25 5.91
CA VAL A 189 10.00 -2.28 6.89
C VAL A 189 10.92 -1.25 6.21
N LEU A 190 11.78 -1.70 5.28
CA LEU A 190 12.66 -0.83 4.52
C LEU A 190 11.87 0.18 3.67
N LEU A 191 10.92 -0.29 2.86
CA LEU A 191 10.13 0.57 1.99
C LEU A 191 9.26 1.55 2.80
N ASP A 192 8.67 1.10 3.90
CA ASP A 192 7.91 1.95 4.82
C ASP A 192 8.82 2.99 5.50
N ALA A 193 10.07 2.62 5.85
CA ALA A 193 11.04 3.55 6.42
C ALA A 193 11.46 4.62 5.41
N VAL A 194 11.71 4.25 4.15
CA VAL A 194 12.04 5.21 3.08
C VAL A 194 10.88 6.20 2.88
N LEU A 195 9.63 5.72 2.78
CA LEU A 195 8.46 6.59 2.68
C LEU A 195 8.30 7.49 3.92
N GLY A 196 8.49 6.91 5.12
CA GLY A 196 8.39 7.64 6.38
C GLY A 196 9.49 8.69 6.60
N SER A 197 10.58 8.61 5.85
CA SER A 197 11.69 9.57 5.91
C SER A 197 11.45 10.83 5.06
N VAL A 198 10.36 10.88 4.29
CA VAL A 198 10.02 12.04 3.45
C VAL A 198 9.73 13.26 4.33
N THR A 199 10.44 14.33 4.06
CA THR A 199 10.23 15.64 4.71
C THR A 199 10.04 16.72 3.65
N PHE A 200 9.08 17.61 3.90
CA PHE A 200 8.80 18.77 3.05
C PHE A 200 9.39 20.02 3.65
N LYS A 201 9.79 20.94 2.79
CA LYS A 201 10.20 22.29 3.22
C LYS A 201 8.99 23.18 3.43
#